data_fcd0b632a42080abc844fadf4b6528b7
#
_entry.id   fcd0b632a42080abc844fadf4b6528b7
#
_cell.length_a   1.000
_cell.length_b   1.000
_cell.length_c   1.000
_cell.angle_alpha   90.00
_cell.angle_beta   90.00
_cell.angle_gamma   90.00
#
_symmetry.space_group_name_H-M   'P 1'
#
loop_
_entity.id
_entity.type
_entity.pdbx_description
1 polymer ?
#
loop_
_entity_poly.entity_id
_entity_poly.type
_entity_poly.pdbx_seq_one_letter_code
_entity_poly.pdbx_strand_id
1 'polypeptide(L)'
;ETIDAFYIPIRPDELTFVGTQLPLYNFNTLFFGNENWLEMSLLNQEVIGPHFQGMKIVSDVNSAVSNGDKDAFANYYSLATDHVSFIYSIIEQGISKRKHFLENLKNNIRYDGSLTSVKFIGQNKNLNGSAQVIEYSNNKLKKVGIYNGEEFIQSSE
;
A
#
# COMPACT_ATOMS: atom_id res chain seq x y z
N GLU A 1 9.52 -20.07 22.58
CA GLU A 1 9.47 -19.62 21.18
C GLU A 1 9.09 -18.15 21.18
N THR A 2 9.84 -17.33 20.46
CA THR A 2 9.56 -15.89 20.28
C THR A 2 8.89 -15.70 18.93
N ILE A 3 7.91 -14.82 18.87
CA ILE A 3 7.27 -14.42 17.62
C ILE A 3 7.99 -13.16 17.16
N ASP A 4 8.67 -13.23 16.02
CA ASP A 4 9.48 -12.13 15.51
C ASP A 4 8.62 -11.05 14.84
N ALA A 5 7.50 -11.45 14.20
CA ALA A 5 6.59 -10.54 13.53
C ALA A 5 5.17 -11.06 13.48
N PHE A 6 4.21 -10.14 13.48
CA PHE A 6 2.79 -10.39 13.22
C PHE A 6 2.34 -9.66 11.96
N TYR A 7 1.70 -10.38 11.05
CA TYR A 7 0.94 -9.77 9.96
C TYR A 7 -0.55 -9.75 10.33
N ILE A 8 -1.12 -8.56 10.37
CA ILE A 8 -2.49 -8.32 10.83
C ILE A 8 -3.30 -7.67 9.69
N PRO A 9 -3.78 -8.46 8.73
CA PRO A 9 -4.72 -7.97 7.73
C PRO A 9 -6.10 -7.81 8.39
N ILE A 10 -6.61 -6.60 8.42
CA ILE A 10 -7.92 -6.30 9.02
C ILE A 10 -8.82 -5.57 8.04
N ARG A 11 -10.11 -5.60 8.32
CA ARG A 11 -11.10 -4.76 7.66
C ARG A 11 -11.27 -3.44 8.42
N PRO A 12 -11.79 -2.38 7.78
CA PRO A 12 -11.97 -1.08 8.45
C PRO A 12 -12.87 -1.15 9.69
N ASP A 13 -13.88 -2.02 9.69
CA ASP A 13 -14.80 -2.21 10.80
C ASP A 13 -14.18 -2.95 12.00
N GLU A 14 -13.09 -3.68 11.80
CA GLU A 14 -12.36 -4.42 12.84
C GLU A 14 -11.24 -3.60 13.47
N LEU A 15 -10.83 -2.52 12.83
CA LEU A 15 -9.63 -1.75 13.16
C LEU A 15 -9.61 -1.29 14.62
N THR A 16 -10.70 -0.67 15.09
CA THR A 16 -10.80 -0.17 16.47
C THR A 16 -10.74 -1.29 17.47
N PHE A 17 -11.42 -2.40 17.18
CA PHE A 17 -11.44 -3.55 18.09
C PHE A 17 -10.05 -4.17 18.24
N VAL A 18 -9.39 -4.48 17.13
CA VAL A 18 -8.04 -5.07 17.13
C VAL A 18 -7.03 -4.10 17.74
N GLY A 19 -7.08 -2.82 17.34
CA GLY A 19 -6.19 -1.79 17.83
C GLY A 19 -6.25 -1.57 19.34
N THR A 20 -7.40 -1.78 19.98
CA THR A 20 -7.54 -1.67 21.43
C THR A 20 -7.18 -2.94 22.18
N GLN A 21 -7.30 -4.11 21.56
CA GLN A 21 -7.02 -5.39 22.21
C GLN A 21 -5.54 -5.75 22.21
N LEU A 22 -4.83 -5.53 21.10
CA LEU A 22 -3.41 -5.91 20.97
C LEU A 22 -2.52 -5.30 22.08
N PRO A 23 -2.68 -4.02 22.45
CA PRO A 23 -1.90 -3.43 23.54
C PRO A 23 -1.99 -4.19 24.86
N LEU A 24 -3.11 -4.85 25.14
CA LEU A 24 -3.33 -5.60 26.39
C LEU A 24 -2.38 -6.79 26.55
N TYR A 25 -1.86 -7.31 25.44
CA TYR A 25 -0.97 -8.48 25.44
C TYR A 25 0.51 -8.10 25.53
N ASN A 26 0.83 -6.79 25.46
CA ASN A 26 2.18 -6.27 25.57
C ASN A 26 3.21 -6.99 24.69
N PHE A 27 2.85 -7.22 23.43
CA PHE A 27 3.75 -7.86 22.46
C PHE A 27 4.98 -6.99 22.17
N ASN A 28 6.16 -7.57 22.30
CA ASN A 28 7.39 -6.98 21.84
C ASN A 28 7.79 -7.63 20.50
N THR A 29 7.09 -7.26 19.44
CA THR A 29 7.26 -7.86 18.11
C THR A 29 6.96 -6.81 17.04
N LEU A 30 7.44 -7.05 15.82
CA LEU A 30 7.17 -6.18 14.67
C LEU A 30 5.78 -6.46 14.12
N PHE A 31 5.00 -5.40 13.92
CA PHE A 31 3.69 -5.50 13.31
C PHE A 31 3.74 -5.13 11.83
N PHE A 32 3.06 -5.94 11.02
CA PHE A 32 2.76 -5.66 9.61
C PHE A 32 1.25 -5.56 9.43
N GLY A 33 0.80 -4.57 8.69
CA GLY A 33 -0.61 -4.34 8.37
C GLY A 33 -0.87 -4.14 6.89
N ASN A 34 -2.13 -4.24 6.51
CA ASN A 34 -2.62 -3.81 5.22
C ASN A 34 -2.96 -2.31 5.23
N GLU A 35 -3.41 -1.78 4.09
CA GLU A 35 -3.75 -0.36 3.90
C GLU A 35 -4.81 0.17 4.88
N ASN A 36 -5.64 -0.69 5.46
CA ASN A 36 -6.65 -0.26 6.44
C ASN A 36 -6.03 0.32 7.72
N TRP A 37 -4.77 0.00 8.02
CA TRP A 37 -4.02 0.59 9.12
C TRP A 37 -3.55 2.03 8.87
N LEU A 38 -3.80 2.59 7.69
CA LEU A 38 -3.46 3.99 7.36
C LEU A 38 -4.41 5.00 8.01
N GLU A 39 -5.24 4.55 8.92
CA GLU A 39 -6.23 5.38 9.63
C GLU A 39 -5.59 6.15 10.79
N MET A 40 -5.17 7.40 10.51
CA MET A 40 -4.48 8.24 11.47
C MET A 40 -5.35 8.61 12.68
N SER A 41 -6.67 8.68 12.53
CA SER A 41 -7.58 8.96 13.63
C SER A 41 -7.52 7.86 14.71
N LEU A 42 -7.24 6.63 14.29
CA LEU A 42 -7.01 5.52 15.20
C LEU A 42 -5.58 5.54 15.77
N LEU A 43 -4.58 5.65 14.90
CA LEU A 43 -3.17 5.59 15.30
C LEU A 43 -2.77 6.76 16.22
N ASN A 44 -3.47 7.89 16.16
CA ASN A 44 -3.22 9.04 17.05
C ASN A 44 -3.87 8.89 18.45
N GLN A 45 -4.62 7.82 18.70
CA GLN A 45 -5.18 7.60 20.02
C GLN A 45 -4.07 7.20 21.02
N GLU A 46 -4.08 7.84 22.20
CA GLU A 46 -3.07 7.60 23.25
C GLU A 46 -2.98 6.15 23.71
N VAL A 47 -4.10 5.44 23.63
CA VAL A 47 -4.20 4.02 24.02
C VAL A 47 -3.68 3.06 22.94
N ILE A 48 -3.65 3.49 21.67
CA ILE A 48 -3.35 2.63 20.52
C ILE A 48 -1.96 2.96 19.94
N GLY A 49 -1.74 4.22 19.58
CA GLY A 49 -0.58 4.63 18.83
C GLY A 49 0.77 4.22 19.39
N PRO A 50 1.03 4.37 20.71
CA PRO A 50 2.31 3.98 21.29
C PRO A 50 2.70 2.52 21.07
N HIS A 51 1.70 1.62 21.01
CA HIS A 51 1.91 0.18 20.86
C HIS A 51 2.19 -0.25 19.41
N PHE A 52 1.90 0.61 18.44
CA PHE A 52 2.12 0.33 17.02
C PHE A 52 3.29 1.12 16.43
N GLN A 53 4.12 1.76 17.25
CA GLN A 53 5.33 2.43 16.76
C GLN A 53 6.25 1.44 16.05
N GLY A 54 6.71 1.80 14.86
CA GLY A 54 7.51 0.93 14.01
C GLY A 54 6.71 -0.03 13.13
N MET A 55 5.38 -0.04 13.25
CA MET A 55 4.51 -0.87 12.40
C MET A 55 4.76 -0.57 10.92
N LYS A 56 4.90 -1.63 10.12
CA LYS A 56 5.02 -1.52 8.66
C LYS A 56 3.67 -1.81 8.02
N ILE A 57 3.22 -0.91 7.16
CA ILE A 57 1.96 -1.01 6.43
C ILE A 57 2.29 -1.18 4.96
N VAL A 58 1.72 -2.22 4.33
CA VAL A 58 1.88 -2.48 2.91
C VAL A 58 0.64 -1.99 2.19
N SER A 59 0.83 -1.13 1.20
CA SER A 59 -0.24 -0.56 0.39
C SER A 59 0.17 -0.51 -1.09
N ASP A 60 -0.76 -0.75 -1.98
CA ASP A 60 -0.60 -0.54 -3.42
C ASP A 60 -0.90 0.90 -3.84
N VAL A 61 -1.36 1.74 -2.91
CA VAL A 61 -1.75 3.12 -3.15
C VAL A 61 -0.74 4.10 -2.57
N ASN A 62 -0.28 5.03 -3.41
CA ASN A 62 0.72 6.06 -3.04
C ASN A 62 0.19 7.15 -2.09
N SER A 63 -1.13 7.25 -1.91
CA SER A 63 -1.77 8.35 -1.17
C SER A 63 -1.55 8.34 0.34
N ALA A 64 -1.06 7.24 0.86
CA ALA A 64 -0.89 7.04 2.29
C ALA A 64 -0.01 8.07 2.99
N VAL A 65 0.85 8.74 2.25
CA VAL A 65 1.81 9.72 2.80
C VAL A 65 1.40 11.17 2.53
N SER A 66 0.35 11.40 1.77
CA SER A 66 -0.16 12.76 1.59
C SER A 66 -0.95 13.15 2.84
N ASN A 67 -0.34 13.98 3.65
CA ASN A 67 -0.89 14.62 4.85
C ASN A 67 -2.41 14.73 4.87
N GLY A 68 -3.02 14.09 5.87
CA GLY A 68 -4.36 14.26 6.41
C GLY A 68 -5.47 14.75 5.46
N ASP A 69 -6.64 14.15 5.57
CA ASP A 69 -7.91 14.66 5.04
C ASP A 69 -8.01 14.89 3.52
N LYS A 70 -7.42 14.03 2.70
CA LYS A 70 -7.90 13.96 1.33
C LYS A 70 -9.25 13.25 1.35
N ASP A 71 -10.27 13.98 0.93
CA ASP A 71 -11.60 13.47 0.66
C ASP A 71 -11.48 12.11 -0.08
N ALA A 72 -12.19 11.11 0.41
CA ALA A 72 -12.20 9.78 -0.21
C ALA A 72 -12.52 9.87 -1.72
N PHE A 73 -13.36 10.84 -2.10
CA PHE A 73 -13.68 11.13 -3.50
C PHE A 73 -12.44 11.56 -4.31
N ALA A 74 -11.56 12.39 -3.74
CA ALA A 74 -10.34 12.81 -4.43
C ALA A 74 -9.38 11.62 -4.66
N ASN A 75 -9.35 10.66 -3.73
CA ASN A 75 -8.56 9.44 -3.89
C ASN A 75 -9.12 8.55 -5.01
N TYR A 76 -10.44 8.34 -5.07
CA TYR A 76 -11.08 7.57 -6.15
C TYR A 76 -10.90 8.24 -7.51
N TYR A 77 -11.00 9.57 -7.58
CA TYR A 77 -10.75 10.31 -8.81
C TYR A 77 -9.31 10.13 -9.31
N SER A 78 -8.33 10.27 -8.41
CA SER A 78 -6.92 10.10 -8.74
C SER A 78 -6.60 8.67 -9.16
N LEU A 79 -7.18 7.68 -8.48
CA LEU A 79 -7.04 6.27 -8.83
C LEU A 79 -7.63 5.96 -10.22
N ALA A 80 -8.81 6.49 -10.51
CA ALA A 80 -9.44 6.34 -11.83
C ALA A 80 -8.60 7.01 -12.92
N THR A 81 -8.04 8.18 -12.64
CA THR A 81 -7.15 8.89 -13.57
C THR A 81 -5.90 8.08 -13.86
N ASP A 82 -5.26 7.51 -12.85
CA ASP A 82 -4.09 6.65 -13.02
C ASP A 82 -4.40 5.41 -13.87
N HIS A 83 -5.54 4.75 -13.63
CA HIS A 83 -5.96 3.60 -14.42
C HIS A 83 -6.21 3.95 -15.90
N VAL A 84 -6.88 5.07 -16.16
CA VAL A 84 -7.12 5.55 -17.52
C VAL A 84 -5.81 5.92 -18.20
N SER A 85 -4.92 6.62 -17.50
CA SER A 85 -3.61 7.03 -18.02
C SER A 85 -2.72 5.82 -18.32
N PHE A 86 -2.78 4.78 -17.48
CA PHE A 86 -2.09 3.52 -17.74
C PHE A 86 -2.58 2.85 -19.03
N ILE A 87 -3.89 2.73 -19.20
CA ILE A 87 -4.47 2.17 -20.42
C ILE A 87 -4.09 3.02 -21.64
N TYR A 88 -4.18 4.34 -21.50
CA TYR A 88 -3.84 5.27 -22.59
C TYR A 88 -2.37 5.17 -23.00
N SER A 89 -1.45 5.03 -22.04
CA SER A 89 -0.02 4.86 -22.33
C SER A 89 0.29 3.62 -23.17
N ILE A 90 -0.51 2.57 -23.04
CA ILE A 90 -0.40 1.36 -23.87
C ILE A 90 -0.96 1.59 -25.27
N ILE A 91 -2.08 2.30 -25.37
CA ILE A 91 -2.70 2.65 -26.67
C ILE A 91 -1.80 3.57 -27.48
N GLU A 92 -1.13 4.54 -26.87
CA GLU A 92 -0.18 5.44 -27.54
C GLU A 92 1.01 4.71 -28.18
N GLN A 93 1.34 3.51 -27.69
CA GLN A 93 2.33 2.63 -28.32
C GLN A 93 1.81 1.94 -29.59
N GLY A 94 0.62 2.33 -30.08
CA GLY A 94 -0.02 1.74 -31.26
C GLY A 94 -0.77 0.44 -30.99
N ILE A 95 -1.00 0.09 -29.74
CA ILE A 95 -1.65 -1.16 -29.33
C ILE A 95 -3.16 -0.95 -29.22
N SER A 96 -3.90 -1.22 -30.27
CA SER A 96 -5.36 -1.05 -30.31
C SER A 96 -6.17 -2.33 -30.23
N LYS A 97 -5.52 -3.50 -30.40
CA LYS A 97 -6.22 -4.80 -30.38
C LYS A 97 -6.07 -5.45 -28.99
N ARG A 98 -7.19 -5.98 -28.47
CA ARG A 98 -7.23 -6.66 -27.16
C ARG A 98 -6.14 -7.73 -26.99
N LYS A 99 -5.87 -8.52 -28.03
CA LYS A 99 -4.83 -9.56 -27.98
C LYS A 99 -3.46 -8.94 -27.72
N HIS A 100 -3.09 -7.92 -28.47
CA HIS A 100 -1.80 -7.24 -28.32
C HIS A 100 -1.71 -6.49 -26.98
N PHE A 101 -2.82 -5.94 -26.49
CA PHE A 101 -2.90 -5.33 -25.17
C PHE A 101 -2.55 -6.35 -24.06
N LEU A 102 -3.18 -7.53 -24.09
CA LEU A 102 -2.91 -8.60 -23.13
C LEU A 102 -1.47 -9.14 -23.22
N GLU A 103 -0.94 -9.26 -24.43
CA GLU A 103 0.46 -9.66 -24.65
C GLU A 103 1.42 -8.61 -24.06
N ASN A 104 1.11 -7.35 -24.22
CA ASN A 104 1.91 -6.24 -23.69
C ASN A 104 1.89 -6.22 -22.15
N LEU A 105 0.72 -6.41 -21.53
CA LEU A 105 0.62 -6.53 -20.06
C LEU A 105 1.50 -7.66 -19.51
N LYS A 106 1.71 -8.74 -20.27
CA LYS A 106 2.58 -9.85 -19.88
C LYS A 106 4.08 -9.55 -20.03
N ASN A 107 4.45 -8.50 -20.74
CA ASN A 107 5.84 -8.15 -21.05
C ASN A 107 6.47 -7.19 -20.03
N ASN A 108 6.16 -7.35 -18.74
CA ASN A 108 6.76 -6.57 -17.65
C ASN A 108 6.55 -5.07 -17.75
N ILE A 109 5.39 -4.63 -18.22
CA ILE A 109 5.05 -3.20 -18.20
C ILE A 109 5.00 -2.74 -16.75
N ARG A 110 5.76 -1.70 -16.47
CA ARG A 110 5.67 -0.93 -15.25
C ARG A 110 5.01 0.41 -15.58
N TYR A 111 4.07 0.81 -14.76
CA TYR A 111 3.47 2.13 -14.78
C TYR A 111 3.55 2.75 -13.39
N ASP A 112 4.07 3.96 -13.31
CA ASP A 112 4.12 4.74 -12.08
C ASP A 112 3.18 5.94 -12.23
N GLY A 113 2.00 5.83 -11.66
CA GLY A 113 1.00 6.89 -11.60
C GLY A 113 1.18 7.82 -10.42
N SER A 114 0.27 8.76 -10.26
CA SER A 114 0.29 9.72 -9.15
C SER A 114 -0.07 9.05 -7.82
N LEU A 115 -0.97 8.10 -7.85
CA LEU A 115 -1.52 7.41 -6.70
C LEU A 115 -1.13 5.93 -6.65
N THR A 116 -0.96 5.28 -7.80
CA THR A 116 -0.68 3.85 -7.89
C THR A 116 0.54 3.58 -8.76
N SER A 117 1.24 2.50 -8.41
CA SER A 117 2.24 1.87 -9.27
C SER A 117 1.78 0.49 -9.64
N VAL A 118 1.91 0.11 -10.91
CA VAL A 118 1.47 -1.18 -11.44
C VAL A 118 2.64 -1.89 -12.09
N LYS A 119 2.90 -3.14 -11.66
CA LYS A 119 3.82 -4.07 -12.30
C LYS A 119 3.21 -5.47 -12.21
N PHE A 120 2.78 -6.00 -13.33
CA PHE A 120 2.15 -7.32 -13.35
C PHE A 120 3.18 -8.44 -13.16
N ILE A 121 2.94 -9.28 -12.15
CA ILE A 121 3.78 -10.44 -11.79
C ILE A 121 2.95 -11.72 -11.75
N GLY A 122 3.63 -12.83 -11.45
CA GLY A 122 3.03 -14.17 -11.38
C GLY A 122 3.07 -14.92 -12.72
N GLN A 123 2.74 -16.20 -12.71
CA GLN A 123 2.78 -17.04 -13.92
C GLN A 123 1.90 -16.49 -15.03
N ASN A 124 0.72 -15.98 -14.70
CA ASN A 124 -0.23 -15.43 -15.67
C ASN A 124 -0.11 -13.89 -15.80
N LYS A 125 0.83 -13.25 -15.10
CA LYS A 125 0.96 -11.79 -15.05
C LYS A 125 -0.36 -11.08 -14.74
N ASN A 126 -1.08 -11.56 -13.74
CA ASN A 126 -2.40 -11.07 -13.33
C ASN A 126 -2.44 -10.48 -11.92
N LEU A 127 -1.29 -10.39 -11.27
CA LEU A 127 -1.15 -9.79 -9.94
C LEU A 127 -0.34 -8.51 -10.02
N ASN A 128 -0.76 -7.47 -9.33
CA ASN A 128 0.09 -6.31 -9.11
C ASN A 128 1.16 -6.67 -8.08
N GLY A 129 2.42 -6.59 -8.48
CA GLY A 129 3.57 -6.85 -7.61
C GLY A 129 4.19 -5.59 -7.04
N SER A 130 3.67 -4.42 -7.41
CA SER A 130 4.17 -3.15 -6.87
C SER A 130 3.43 -2.82 -5.58
N ALA A 131 4.17 -2.52 -4.52
CA ALA A 131 3.59 -2.11 -3.25
C ALA A 131 4.52 -1.11 -2.55
N GLN A 132 3.94 -0.20 -1.79
CA GLN A 132 4.68 0.68 -0.91
C GLN A 132 4.73 0.10 0.51
N VAL A 133 5.83 0.35 1.18
CA VAL A 133 5.98 0.08 2.60
C VAL A 133 6.02 1.42 3.32
N ILE A 134 5.07 1.58 4.23
CA ILE A 134 4.88 2.79 5.03
C ILE A 134 5.12 2.41 6.47
N GLU A 135 5.84 3.22 7.20
CA GLU A 135 6.08 3.04 8.62
C GLU A 135 5.29 4.06 9.43
N TYR A 136 4.62 3.60 10.47
CA TYR A 136 4.07 4.46 11.49
C TYR A 136 5.14 4.71 12.56
N SER A 137 5.63 5.94 12.65
CA SER A 137 6.68 6.34 13.60
C SER A 137 6.50 7.79 14.01
N ASN A 138 6.70 8.08 15.30
CA ASN A 138 6.54 9.42 15.87
C ASN A 138 5.19 10.08 15.53
N ASN A 139 4.11 9.30 15.59
CA ASN A 139 2.74 9.72 15.27
C ASN A 139 2.58 10.25 13.84
N LYS A 140 3.38 9.71 12.93
CA LYS A 140 3.33 10.04 11.50
C LYS A 140 3.50 8.78 10.66
N LEU A 141 2.92 8.82 9.48
CA LEU A 141 3.13 7.82 8.44
C LEU A 141 4.28 8.30 7.54
N LYS A 142 5.31 7.48 7.40
CA LYS A 142 6.47 7.76 6.55
C LYS A 142 6.63 6.62 5.55
N LYS A 143 6.74 6.94 4.27
CA LYS A 143 7.11 5.95 3.27
C LYS A 143 8.58 5.56 3.46
N VAL A 144 8.83 4.27 3.67
CA VAL A 144 10.18 3.74 3.86
C VAL A 144 10.74 3.06 2.62
N GLY A 145 9.89 2.69 1.67
CA GLY A 145 10.35 2.12 0.41
C GLY A 145 9.22 1.62 -0.47
N ILE A 146 9.62 1.05 -1.60
CA ILE A 146 8.74 0.43 -2.59
C ILE A 146 9.24 -0.98 -2.85
N TYR A 147 8.33 -1.95 -2.82
CA TYR A 147 8.56 -3.25 -3.40
C TYR A 147 8.10 -3.24 -4.86
N ASN A 148 8.97 -3.55 -5.79
CA ASN A 148 8.70 -3.44 -7.23
C ASN A 148 8.31 -4.77 -7.88
N GLY A 149 7.99 -5.78 -7.06
CA GLY A 149 7.65 -7.13 -7.50
C GLY A 149 8.87 -8.09 -7.57
N GLU A 150 10.07 -7.60 -7.36
CA GLU A 150 11.32 -8.38 -7.36
C GLU A 150 12.17 -8.04 -6.13
N GLU A 151 12.34 -6.76 -5.84
CA GLU A 151 13.19 -6.28 -4.77
C GLU A 151 12.54 -5.13 -3.99
N PHE A 152 12.99 -4.93 -2.77
CA PHE A 152 12.62 -3.77 -1.97
C PHE A 152 13.63 -2.65 -2.20
N ILE A 153 13.13 -1.50 -2.65
CA ILE A 153 13.92 -0.29 -2.87
C ILE A 153 13.61 0.67 -1.73
N GLN A 154 14.58 0.92 -0.88
CA GLN A 154 14.44 1.87 0.22
C GLN A 154 14.32 3.30 -0.33
N SER A 155 13.39 4.08 0.21
CA SER A 155 13.30 5.50 -0.10
C SER A 155 14.52 6.22 0.51
N SER A 156 15.24 6.99 -0.31
CA SER A 156 16.21 7.96 0.20
C SER A 156 15.45 9.04 1.00
N GLU A 157 15.92 9.38 2.17
CA GLU A 157 15.38 10.48 2.99
C GLU A 157 15.45 11.83 2.28
#